data_bc1bddc93eb7ec1f806f838ef2bd3421
#
_entry.id   bc1bddc93eb7ec1f806f838ef2bd3421
#
_cell.length_a   1.000
_cell.length_b   1.000
_cell.length_c   1.000
_cell.angle_alpha   90.00
_cell.angle_beta   90.00
_cell.angle_gamma   90.00
#
_symmetry.space_group_name_H-M   'P 1'
#
loop_
_entity.id
_entity.type
_entity.pdbx_description
1 polymer ?
#
loop_
_entity_poly.entity_id
_entity_poly.type
_entity_poly.pdbx_seq_one_letter_code
_entity_poly.pdbx_strand_id
1 'polypeptide(L)'
;MKNVKKFFLLSCAIYCTACSGNGNTGNSDGQDIPKVDDSQLAYHNPVIRIAAPDPTAMRAKDGYFYLYATEDIRNLPIFRSRDMVKWEEIGTAFTDETRPDFLPDNKDVKERAHLWAPEIRYVKGKYVLFYSLAQWGNHWVSTVGYAVSDLPKVRSHRKAKYLTAVK
;
A
#
# COMPACT_ATOMS: atom_id res chain seq x y z
N MET A 1 17.09 -40.40 37.15
CA MET A 1 16.04 -40.96 36.27
C MET A 1 15.55 -39.80 35.43
N LYS A 2 15.91 -39.73 34.13
CA LYS A 2 15.62 -38.63 33.22
C LYS A 2 14.43 -39.03 32.33
N ASN A 3 13.30 -38.36 32.47
CA ASN A 3 12.15 -38.54 31.59
C ASN A 3 12.34 -37.76 30.30
N VAL A 4 12.54 -38.46 29.19
CA VAL A 4 12.55 -37.94 27.85
C VAL A 4 11.14 -37.98 27.28
N LYS A 5 10.50 -36.83 27.09
CA LYS A 5 9.22 -36.72 26.38
C LYS A 5 9.48 -36.80 24.88
N LYS A 6 8.95 -37.85 24.25
CA LYS A 6 8.97 -38.06 22.81
C LYS A 6 7.99 -37.08 22.16
N PHE A 7 8.48 -36.19 21.31
CA PHE A 7 7.65 -35.40 20.38
C PHE A 7 7.30 -36.27 19.18
N PHE A 8 6.00 -36.47 18.96
CA PHE A 8 5.48 -37.06 17.73
C PHE A 8 5.41 -35.97 16.65
N LEU A 9 6.23 -36.10 15.64
CA LEU A 9 6.13 -35.35 14.39
C LEU A 9 5.05 -36.01 13.52
N LEU A 10 3.90 -35.32 13.37
CA LEU A 10 2.87 -35.71 12.44
C LEU A 10 3.25 -35.19 11.05
N SER A 11 3.81 -36.07 10.22
CA SER A 11 4.11 -35.80 8.82
C SER A 11 2.81 -35.85 8.01
N CYS A 12 2.32 -34.68 7.57
CA CYS A 12 1.20 -34.58 6.64
C CYS A 12 1.74 -34.75 5.20
N ALA A 13 1.66 -35.96 4.67
CA ALA A 13 1.96 -36.21 3.28
C ALA A 13 0.78 -35.73 2.41
N ILE A 14 0.96 -34.65 1.68
CA ILE A 14 0.01 -34.19 0.66
C ILE A 14 0.25 -35.03 -0.60
N TYR A 15 -0.66 -35.97 -0.89
CA TYR A 15 -0.68 -36.68 -2.16
C TYR A 15 -1.26 -35.75 -3.23
N CYS A 16 -0.41 -35.26 -4.11
CA CYS A 16 -0.85 -34.68 -5.39
C CYS A 16 -1.19 -35.83 -6.35
N THR A 17 -2.47 -36.15 -6.50
CA THR A 17 -2.95 -36.98 -7.61
C THR A 17 -2.88 -36.16 -8.91
N ALA A 18 -1.90 -36.44 -9.73
CA ALA A 18 -1.87 -35.95 -11.11
C ALA A 18 -2.98 -36.69 -11.89
N CYS A 19 -4.06 -35.98 -12.19
CA CYS A 19 -5.04 -36.47 -13.17
C CYS A 19 -4.46 -36.37 -14.56
N SER A 20 -4.01 -37.49 -15.12
CA SER A 20 -3.80 -37.66 -16.57
C SER A 20 -5.16 -37.61 -17.26
N GLY A 21 -5.57 -36.44 -17.70
CA GLY A 21 -6.73 -36.25 -18.55
C GLY A 21 -6.38 -36.50 -19.99
N ASN A 22 -6.95 -37.55 -20.53
CA ASN A 22 -6.90 -37.95 -21.95
C ASN A 22 -7.48 -36.82 -22.81
N GLY A 23 -6.77 -36.43 -23.87
CA GLY A 23 -7.20 -35.36 -24.77
C GLY A 23 -8.52 -35.72 -25.47
N ASN A 24 -9.53 -34.99 -25.15
CA ASN A 24 -10.72 -34.88 -25.97
C ASN A 24 -10.81 -33.44 -26.46
N THR A 25 -10.63 -33.23 -27.77
CA THR A 25 -10.83 -31.94 -28.44
C THR A 25 -12.34 -31.63 -28.42
N GLY A 26 -12.81 -31.18 -27.25
CA GLY A 26 -14.13 -30.57 -27.11
C GLY A 26 -14.00 -29.09 -27.46
N ASN A 27 -14.81 -28.62 -28.39
CA ASN A 27 -15.06 -27.23 -28.67
C ASN A 27 -15.16 -26.47 -27.35
N SER A 28 -14.20 -25.59 -27.09
CA SER A 28 -14.40 -24.57 -26.09
C SER A 28 -15.47 -23.65 -26.65
N ASP A 29 -16.70 -23.85 -26.21
CA ASP A 29 -17.71 -22.81 -26.28
C ASP A 29 -17.14 -21.61 -25.51
N GLY A 30 -16.44 -20.75 -26.22
CA GLY A 30 -16.05 -19.44 -25.73
C GLY A 30 -17.39 -18.76 -25.38
N GLN A 31 -17.72 -18.75 -24.10
CA GLN A 31 -18.75 -17.83 -23.64
C GLN A 31 -18.25 -16.46 -24.05
N ASP A 32 -18.85 -15.88 -25.08
CA ASP A 32 -18.64 -14.50 -25.45
C ASP A 32 -19.03 -13.69 -24.21
N ILE A 33 -18.00 -13.24 -23.49
CA ILE A 33 -18.21 -12.26 -22.42
C ILE A 33 -18.82 -11.07 -23.11
N PRO A 34 -20.06 -10.68 -22.74
CA PRO A 34 -20.72 -9.55 -23.38
C PRO A 34 -19.77 -8.35 -23.29
N LYS A 35 -19.43 -7.76 -24.43
CA LYS A 35 -18.69 -6.49 -24.45
C LYS A 35 -19.58 -5.48 -23.76
N VAL A 36 -19.18 -5.02 -22.59
CA VAL A 36 -19.86 -3.93 -21.91
C VAL A 36 -19.70 -2.69 -22.78
N ASP A 37 -20.81 -2.06 -23.12
CA ASP A 37 -20.79 -0.77 -23.80
C ASP A 37 -20.24 0.28 -22.83
N ASP A 38 -19.02 0.77 -23.10
CA ASP A 38 -18.34 1.75 -22.26
C ASP A 38 -19.17 3.03 -22.05
N SER A 39 -20.08 3.35 -22.97
CA SER A 39 -21.00 4.49 -22.81
C SER A 39 -22.03 4.30 -21.70
N GLN A 40 -22.26 3.04 -21.28
CA GLN A 40 -23.15 2.67 -20.19
C GLN A 40 -22.45 2.63 -18.83
N LEU A 41 -21.13 2.73 -18.78
CA LEU A 41 -20.38 2.72 -17.53
C LEU A 41 -20.59 4.02 -16.75
N ALA A 42 -20.76 3.87 -15.43
CA ALA A 42 -20.89 5.01 -14.52
C ALA A 42 -19.58 5.83 -14.39
N TYR A 43 -18.45 5.30 -14.90
CA TYR A 43 -17.14 5.97 -14.88
C TYR A 43 -16.22 5.44 -15.97
N HIS A 44 -15.15 6.18 -16.25
CA HIS A 44 -14.07 5.79 -17.15
C HIS A 44 -12.73 5.88 -16.44
N ASN A 45 -11.85 4.92 -16.72
CA ASN A 45 -10.46 4.96 -16.25
C ASN A 45 -9.60 5.91 -17.11
N PRO A 46 -8.57 6.56 -16.52
CA PRO A 46 -8.25 6.57 -15.08
C PRO A 46 -9.19 7.52 -14.30
N VAL A 47 -9.61 7.08 -13.11
CA VAL A 47 -10.45 7.90 -12.20
C VAL A 47 -9.64 9.02 -11.49
N ILE A 48 -8.32 8.86 -11.40
CA ILE A 48 -7.35 9.88 -11.00
C ILE A 48 -6.43 10.10 -12.20
N ARG A 49 -6.33 11.35 -12.70
CA ARG A 49 -5.62 11.68 -13.93
C ARG A 49 -4.19 12.17 -13.73
N ILE A 50 -3.69 12.12 -12.53
CA ILE A 50 -2.30 12.42 -12.18
C ILE A 50 -1.61 11.16 -11.67
N ALA A 51 -0.28 11.15 -11.65
CA ALA A 51 0.47 9.99 -11.15
C ALA A 51 0.16 9.75 -9.67
N ALA A 52 -0.27 8.55 -9.36
CA ALA A 52 -0.56 8.10 -8.00
C ALA A 52 -0.04 6.65 -7.83
N PRO A 53 1.29 6.43 -7.90
CA PRO A 53 1.86 5.09 -7.82
C PRO A 53 1.71 4.50 -6.42
N ASP A 54 1.72 3.16 -6.34
CA ASP A 54 1.61 2.37 -5.10
C ASP A 54 0.45 2.82 -4.19
N PRO A 55 -0.78 2.98 -4.71
CA PRO A 55 -1.85 3.59 -3.95
C PRO A 55 -2.37 2.65 -2.87
N THR A 56 -2.65 3.21 -1.69
CA THR A 56 -3.45 2.58 -0.64
C THR A 56 -4.74 3.36 -0.44
N ALA A 57 -5.86 2.67 -0.28
CA ALA A 57 -7.14 3.30 -0.04
C ALA A 57 -7.87 2.67 1.15
N MET A 58 -8.57 3.50 1.92
CA MET A 58 -9.34 3.07 3.08
C MET A 58 -10.63 3.87 3.18
N ARG A 59 -11.74 3.20 3.51
CA ARG A 59 -12.96 3.89 3.93
C ARG A 59 -12.83 4.31 5.39
N ALA A 60 -12.94 5.62 5.65
CA ALA A 60 -12.86 6.17 6.98
C ALA A 60 -14.23 6.24 7.68
N LYS A 61 -14.22 6.54 8.97
CA LYS A 61 -15.44 6.64 9.79
C LYS A 61 -16.39 7.75 9.37
N ASP A 62 -15.88 8.80 8.72
CA ASP A 62 -16.66 9.89 8.16
C ASP A 62 -17.40 9.52 6.86
N GLY A 63 -17.25 8.26 6.42
CA GLY A 63 -17.89 7.71 5.25
C GLY A 63 -17.16 7.96 3.93
N TYR A 64 -16.08 8.77 3.92
CA TYR A 64 -15.24 8.99 2.76
C TYR A 64 -14.19 7.89 2.58
N PHE A 65 -13.78 7.69 1.34
CA PHE A 65 -12.57 6.98 1.00
C PHE A 65 -11.40 7.96 0.96
N TYR A 66 -10.28 7.55 1.52
CA TYR A 66 -9.01 8.28 1.50
C TYR A 66 -7.98 7.42 0.79
N LEU A 67 -7.31 8.00 -0.19
CA LEU A 67 -6.24 7.36 -0.94
C LEU A 67 -4.95 8.14 -0.72
N TYR A 68 -3.89 7.41 -0.45
CA TYR A 68 -2.52 7.90 -0.38
C TYR A 68 -1.70 7.22 -1.46
N ALA A 69 -0.72 7.91 -2.02
CA ALA A 69 0.16 7.35 -3.04
C ALA A 69 1.62 7.72 -2.78
N THR A 70 2.52 6.96 -3.39
CA THR A 70 3.95 7.32 -3.48
C THR A 70 4.10 8.73 -4.02
N GLU A 71 5.08 9.46 -3.52
CA GLU A 71 5.28 10.84 -3.92
C GLU A 71 5.82 10.98 -5.35
N ASP A 72 4.93 11.28 -6.24
CA ASP A 72 5.18 12.04 -7.45
C ASP A 72 4.88 13.52 -7.16
N ILE A 73 3.80 13.76 -6.40
CA ILE A 73 3.59 15.01 -5.68
C ILE A 73 4.30 14.91 -4.34
N ARG A 74 5.22 15.84 -4.08
CA ARG A 74 6.05 15.86 -2.87
C ARG A 74 5.21 15.75 -1.59
N ASN A 75 5.70 15.00 -0.60
CA ASN A 75 5.14 14.83 0.74
C ASN A 75 3.91 13.89 0.86
N LEU A 76 3.79 12.89 -0.03
CA LEU A 76 2.70 11.90 -0.11
C LEU A 76 1.33 12.55 -0.34
N PRO A 77 0.85 12.56 -1.58
CA PRO A 77 -0.45 13.11 -1.93
C PRO A 77 -1.60 12.34 -1.28
N ILE A 78 -2.65 13.07 -0.94
CA ILE A 78 -3.87 12.53 -0.37
C ILE A 78 -5.05 12.93 -1.24
N PHE A 79 -5.83 11.93 -1.62
CA PHE A 79 -7.09 12.11 -2.33
C PHE A 79 -8.25 11.64 -1.47
N ARG A 80 -9.44 12.21 -1.71
CA ARG A 80 -10.66 11.84 -1.02
C ARG A 80 -11.79 11.63 -2.02
N SER A 81 -12.65 10.63 -1.76
CA SER A 81 -13.82 10.35 -2.57
C SER A 81 -14.99 9.84 -1.73
N ARG A 82 -16.22 10.00 -2.21
CA ARG A 82 -17.41 9.36 -1.64
C ARG A 82 -17.77 8.04 -2.33
N ASP A 83 -17.35 7.88 -3.58
CA ASP A 83 -17.81 6.83 -4.49
C ASP A 83 -16.67 6.04 -5.17
N MET A 84 -15.40 6.38 -4.87
CA MET A 84 -14.19 5.84 -5.50
C MET A 84 -14.06 6.16 -7.00
N VAL A 85 -14.93 7.00 -7.52
CA VAL A 85 -14.96 7.45 -8.94
C VAL A 85 -14.51 8.90 -9.05
N LYS A 86 -15.10 9.77 -8.24
CA LYS A 86 -14.75 11.20 -8.21
C LYS A 86 -13.81 11.46 -7.05
N TRP A 87 -12.55 11.74 -7.37
CA TRP A 87 -11.50 11.99 -6.41
C TRP A 87 -11.13 13.46 -6.37
N GLU A 88 -11.00 13.99 -5.17
CA GLU A 88 -10.53 15.32 -4.85
C GLU A 88 -9.15 15.22 -4.21
N GLU A 89 -8.15 15.91 -4.75
CA GLU A 89 -6.88 16.09 -4.08
C GLU A 89 -7.07 17.04 -2.90
N ILE A 90 -6.72 16.59 -1.70
CA ILE A 90 -6.94 17.36 -0.46
C ILE A 90 -5.64 17.77 0.22
N GLY A 91 -4.51 17.64 -0.47
CA GLY A 91 -3.16 18.00 -0.05
C GLY A 91 -2.29 16.79 0.26
N THR A 92 -1.37 16.92 1.19
CA THR A 92 -0.31 15.93 1.45
C THR A 92 -0.27 15.52 2.92
N ALA A 93 0.35 14.35 3.19
CA ALA A 93 0.50 13.80 4.54
C ALA A 93 1.54 14.56 5.37
N PHE A 94 2.54 15.14 4.72
CA PHE A 94 3.59 15.93 5.34
C PHE A 94 3.65 17.32 4.71
N THR A 95 4.37 18.22 5.34
CA THR A 95 4.88 19.48 4.78
C THR A 95 6.42 19.39 4.74
N ASP A 96 7.09 20.36 4.13
CA ASP A 96 8.55 20.36 4.14
C ASP A 96 9.13 20.46 5.55
N GLU A 97 8.42 21.14 6.48
CA GLU A 97 8.82 21.26 7.87
C GLU A 97 8.58 19.97 8.68
N THR A 98 7.57 19.17 8.31
CA THR A 98 7.21 17.95 9.02
C THR A 98 7.67 16.68 8.31
N ARG A 99 8.32 16.83 7.15
CA ARG A 99 8.85 15.73 6.37
C ARG A 99 9.80 14.88 7.21
N PRO A 100 9.68 13.54 7.15
CA PRO A 100 10.62 12.65 7.84
C PRO A 100 12.06 12.86 7.38
N ASP A 101 13.02 12.84 8.31
CA ASP A 101 14.45 13.01 8.06
C ASP A 101 15.34 11.98 8.76
N PHE A 102 14.80 10.79 9.04
CA PHE A 102 15.48 9.74 9.82
C PHE A 102 16.43 8.84 8.99
N LEU A 103 16.81 9.28 7.81
CA LEU A 103 17.90 8.67 7.05
C LEU A 103 19.26 9.06 7.62
N PRO A 104 20.33 8.30 7.29
CA PRO A 104 21.70 8.67 7.68
C PRO A 104 22.00 10.13 7.38
N ASP A 105 22.83 10.75 8.20
CA ASP A 105 23.19 12.17 8.08
C ASP A 105 24.14 12.40 6.90
N ASN A 106 23.61 12.21 5.70
CA ASN A 106 24.25 12.43 4.42
C ASN A 106 23.34 13.33 3.60
N LYS A 107 23.84 14.51 3.23
CA LYS A 107 23.08 15.51 2.49
C LYS A 107 22.53 14.95 1.18
N ASP A 108 23.33 14.22 0.41
CA ASP A 108 22.91 13.64 -0.88
C ASP A 108 21.81 12.62 -0.72
N VAL A 109 21.84 11.83 0.37
CA VAL A 109 20.78 10.86 0.68
C VAL A 109 19.49 11.60 1.01
N LYS A 110 19.56 12.61 1.87
CA LYS A 110 18.39 13.40 2.30
C LYS A 110 17.74 14.16 1.15
N GLU A 111 18.52 14.76 0.27
CA GLU A 111 18.02 15.53 -0.89
C GLU A 111 17.36 14.64 -1.94
N ARG A 112 17.82 13.38 -2.09
CA ARG A 112 17.30 12.42 -3.07
C ARG A 112 16.34 11.39 -2.47
N ALA A 113 15.99 11.55 -1.20
CA ALA A 113 15.06 10.65 -0.53
C ALA A 113 13.62 10.99 -0.86
N HIS A 114 12.85 9.96 -1.13
CA HIS A 114 11.42 10.03 -1.43
C HIS A 114 10.60 9.20 -0.47
N LEU A 115 9.35 9.58 -0.30
CA LEU A 115 8.36 8.86 0.49
C LEU A 115 7.58 7.91 -0.42
N TRP A 116 7.67 6.61 -0.16
CA TRP A 116 7.13 5.58 -1.04
C TRP A 116 6.17 4.63 -0.33
N ALA A 117 5.34 3.99 -1.15
CA ALA A 117 4.48 2.87 -0.79
C ALA A 117 3.76 3.07 0.55
N PRO A 118 2.90 4.10 0.64
CA PRO A 118 2.12 4.35 1.85
C PRO A 118 1.13 3.22 2.10
N GLU A 119 0.82 2.98 3.36
CA GLU A 119 -0.24 2.08 3.79
C GLU A 119 -1.02 2.71 4.93
N ILE A 120 -2.30 3.02 4.72
CA ILE A 120 -3.17 3.61 5.72
C ILE A 120 -4.05 2.56 6.39
N ARG A 121 -4.08 2.55 7.73
CA ARG A 121 -4.91 1.65 8.55
C ARG A 121 -5.58 2.40 9.69
N TYR A 122 -6.76 1.90 10.11
CA TYR A 122 -7.40 2.33 11.35
C TYR A 122 -7.14 1.29 12.44
N VAL A 123 -6.34 1.66 13.45
CA VAL A 123 -5.86 0.76 14.50
C VAL A 123 -6.11 1.38 15.87
N LYS A 124 -6.83 0.68 16.74
CA LYS A 124 -7.08 1.10 18.14
C LYS A 124 -7.52 2.56 18.27
N GLY A 125 -8.44 2.98 17.41
CA GLY A 125 -9.01 4.33 17.50
C GLY A 125 -8.22 5.42 16.77
N LYS A 126 -7.11 5.10 16.12
CA LYS A 126 -6.24 6.04 15.41
C LYS A 126 -6.06 5.63 13.95
N TYR A 127 -5.86 6.60 13.10
CA TYR A 127 -5.36 6.38 11.74
C TYR A 127 -3.84 6.31 11.78
N VAL A 128 -3.28 5.25 11.21
CA VAL A 128 -1.85 5.01 11.16
C VAL A 128 -1.44 4.91 9.69
N LEU A 129 -0.57 5.79 9.27
CA LEU A 129 0.02 5.81 7.94
C LEU A 129 1.44 5.27 8.04
N PHE A 130 1.68 4.10 7.46
CA PHE A 130 3.02 3.56 7.26
C PHE A 130 3.55 4.03 5.90
N TYR A 131 4.87 4.18 5.79
CA TYR A 131 5.53 4.59 4.54
C TYR A 131 7.00 4.20 4.60
N SER A 132 7.65 4.08 3.45
CA SER A 132 9.11 4.02 3.40
C SER A 132 9.67 5.40 3.02
N LEU A 133 10.78 5.76 3.67
CA LEU A 133 11.64 6.85 3.25
C LEU A 133 12.89 6.21 2.66
N ALA A 134 13.13 6.41 1.37
CA ALA A 134 14.14 5.68 0.65
C ALA A 134 14.81 6.55 -0.42
N GLN A 135 16.04 6.17 -0.77
CA GLN A 135 16.77 6.71 -1.91
C GLN A 135 16.91 5.64 -2.98
N TRP A 136 16.56 5.97 -4.20
CA TRP A 136 16.82 5.14 -5.37
C TRP A 136 18.24 5.34 -5.88
N GLY A 137 18.95 4.26 -6.25
CA GLY A 137 20.29 4.35 -6.82
C GLY A 137 21.17 3.16 -6.48
N ASN A 138 22.50 3.31 -6.64
CA ASN A 138 23.50 2.27 -6.46
C ASN A 138 23.58 1.69 -5.04
N HIS A 139 23.16 2.45 -4.06
CA HIS A 139 23.09 2.04 -2.66
C HIS A 139 21.67 2.24 -2.17
N TRP A 140 20.97 1.14 -1.91
CA TRP A 140 19.64 1.19 -1.33
C TRP A 140 19.72 1.64 0.13
N VAL A 141 19.19 2.81 0.39
CA VAL A 141 18.95 3.29 1.75
C VAL A 141 17.45 3.39 1.92
N SER A 142 16.91 2.62 2.81
CA SER A 142 15.47 2.59 3.06
C SER A 142 15.17 2.43 4.55
N THR A 143 14.17 3.13 5.02
CA THR A 143 13.67 3.03 6.39
C THR A 143 12.15 3.10 6.37
N VAL A 144 11.49 2.22 7.12
CA VAL A 144 10.04 2.26 7.30
C VAL A 144 9.69 3.19 8.44
N GLY A 145 8.82 4.14 8.18
CA GLY A 145 8.28 5.07 9.16
C GLY A 145 6.77 4.91 9.34
N TYR A 146 6.23 5.58 10.35
CA TYR A 146 4.80 5.70 10.54
C TYR A 146 4.41 7.05 11.12
N ALA A 147 3.21 7.51 10.77
CA ALA A 147 2.56 8.67 11.33
C ALA A 147 1.20 8.27 11.91
N VAL A 148 0.78 8.94 12.99
CA VAL A 148 -0.48 8.64 13.69
C VAL A 148 -1.33 9.90 13.77
N SER A 149 -2.64 9.77 13.52
CA SER A 149 -3.60 10.86 13.57
C SER A 149 -4.94 10.40 14.12
N ASP A 150 -5.69 11.35 14.69
CA ASP A 150 -7.10 11.17 15.04
C ASP A 150 -8.02 11.31 13.84
N LEU A 151 -7.55 11.93 12.76
CA LEU A 151 -8.30 12.20 11.55
C LEU A 151 -7.78 11.36 10.38
N PRO A 152 -8.66 10.96 9.45
CA PRO A 152 -8.27 10.15 8.29
C PRO A 152 -7.35 10.90 7.33
N LYS A 153 -7.40 12.22 7.28
CA LYS A 153 -6.37 13.06 6.66
C LYS A 153 -5.20 13.16 7.63
N VAL A 154 -4.31 12.15 7.58
CA VAL A 154 -3.13 12.13 8.43
C VAL A 154 -2.23 13.29 8.02
N ARG A 155 -2.25 14.34 8.82
CA ARG A 155 -1.25 15.42 8.76
C ARG A 155 -0.34 15.26 9.96
N SER A 156 0.89 14.89 9.72
CA SER A 156 1.86 14.80 10.80
C SER A 156 2.24 16.21 11.26
N HIS A 157 1.80 16.57 12.47
CA HIS A 157 2.25 17.78 13.16
C HIS A 157 3.47 17.52 14.05
N ARG A 158 3.95 16.28 14.10
CA ARG A 158 5.10 15.84 14.89
C ARG A 158 6.07 15.09 13.99
N LYS A 159 7.36 15.14 14.35
CA LYS A 159 8.38 14.30 13.68
C LYS A 159 7.91 12.86 13.66
N ALA A 160 7.92 12.27 12.49
CA ALA A 160 7.51 10.88 12.27
C ALA A 160 8.35 9.93 13.13
N LYS A 161 7.71 8.87 13.61
CA LYS A 161 8.40 7.77 14.29
C LYS A 161 8.85 6.75 13.24
N TYR A 162 9.97 6.11 13.45
CA TYR A 162 10.48 5.05 12.57
C TYR A 162 10.48 3.71 13.29
N LEU A 163 10.25 2.67 12.54
CA LEU A 163 10.53 1.30 12.93
C LEU A 163 11.99 1.05 12.54
N THR A 164 12.78 0.52 13.45
CA THR A 164 14.22 0.31 13.27
C THR A 164 14.55 -0.24 11.89
N ALA A 165 15.50 0.39 11.21
CA ALA A 165 15.97 -0.08 9.92
C ALA A 165 16.44 -1.53 10.03
N VAL A 166 15.92 -2.39 9.19
CA VAL A 166 16.50 -3.72 8.97
C VAL A 166 17.78 -3.48 8.17
N LYS A 167 18.93 -3.73 8.79
CA LYS A 167 20.24 -3.74 8.13
C LYS A 167 20.36 -4.99 7.28
#